data_34c3541dbed30f3caf7066350747b791
#
_entry.id   34c3541dbed30f3caf7066350747b791
#
_cell.length_a   1.000
_cell.length_b   1.000
_cell.length_c   1.000
_cell.angle_alpha   90.00
_cell.angle_beta   90.00
_cell.angle_gamma   90.00
#
_symmetry.space_group_name_H-M   'P 1'
#
loop_
_entity.id
_entity.type
_entity.pdbx_description
1 polymer ?
#
loop_
_entity_poly.entity_id
_entity_poly.type
_entity_poly.pdbx_seq_one_letter_code
_entity_poly.pdbx_strand_id
1 'polypeptide(L)'
;PSFSENSFGFRPKRSAHQAVRQVKETIRKGRRVGIDCDLSRFFDKVNHDILMNCLARRIKDKRVLQLIGKYLRAGVVVDGKLQSTKEGVPQGSPLSPLLANIVLDDLDKELEKRGHQFARYADDFIILVKSKRAGERVMQSITRFLTQKLKLTVNATKSKVAEISQCKFLGFVFIGKQIRWSESAFQEFKRRVRELTGRSWGISTKHRLRKLAEYLRGW
;
A
#
# COMPACT_ATOMS: atom_id res chain seq x y z
N PRO A 1 4.18 18.46 0.75
CA PRO A 1 4.29 17.71 2.00
C PRO A 1 5.50 16.79 1.91
N SER A 2 6.36 16.84 2.93
CA SER A 2 7.52 15.96 3.06
C SER A 2 7.05 14.60 3.58
N PHE A 3 6.56 13.73 2.71
CA PHE A 3 6.33 12.33 3.07
C PHE A 3 7.66 11.60 3.27
N SER A 4 7.65 10.54 4.07
CA SER A 4 8.80 9.67 4.30
C SER A 4 9.46 9.21 3.01
N GLU A 5 10.81 9.14 2.99
CA GLU A 5 11.56 8.56 1.88
C GLU A 5 11.27 7.05 1.70
N ASN A 6 10.75 6.38 2.73
CA ASN A 6 10.36 4.98 2.73
C ASN A 6 8.93 4.74 2.20
N SER A 7 8.20 5.81 1.81
CA SER A 7 6.87 5.76 1.22
C SER A 7 6.95 5.97 -0.29
N PHE A 8 6.39 5.05 -1.07
CA PHE A 8 6.53 5.01 -2.53
C PHE A 8 5.21 5.12 -3.29
N GLY A 9 4.10 4.60 -2.75
CA GLY A 9 2.82 4.55 -3.43
C GLY A 9 2.20 5.92 -3.66
N PHE A 10 1.61 6.10 -4.84
CA PHE A 10 0.88 7.31 -5.23
C PHE A 10 1.69 8.61 -5.10
N ARG A 11 2.99 8.54 -5.33
CA ARG A 11 3.89 9.70 -5.26
C ARG A 11 4.57 9.96 -6.60
N PRO A 12 4.71 11.25 -7.03
CA PRO A 12 5.48 11.58 -8.22
C PRO A 12 6.91 11.04 -8.14
N LYS A 13 7.40 10.49 -9.26
CA LYS A 13 8.77 9.95 -9.40
C LYS A 13 9.10 8.78 -8.46
N ARG A 14 8.09 8.14 -7.85
CA ARG A 14 8.23 6.93 -7.02
C ARG A 14 7.54 5.74 -7.67
N SER A 15 8.03 4.53 -7.43
CA SER A 15 7.49 3.30 -8.04
C SER A 15 7.58 2.11 -7.08
N ALA A 16 6.78 1.08 -7.38
CA ALA A 16 6.82 -0.21 -6.67
C ALA A 16 8.22 -0.86 -6.75
N HIS A 17 8.89 -0.76 -7.90
CA HIS A 17 10.25 -1.28 -8.07
C HIS A 17 11.27 -0.60 -7.14
N GLN A 18 11.13 0.69 -6.87
CA GLN A 18 12.00 1.37 -5.91
C GLN A 18 11.75 0.85 -4.48
N ALA A 19 10.50 0.64 -4.09
CA ALA A 19 10.16 0.04 -2.79
C ALA A 19 10.77 -1.36 -2.64
N VAL A 20 10.64 -2.20 -3.66
CA VAL A 20 11.22 -3.56 -3.68
C VAL A 20 12.74 -3.53 -3.62
N ARG A 21 13.39 -2.60 -4.33
CA ARG A 21 14.85 -2.41 -4.25
C ARG A 21 15.30 -2.00 -2.84
N GLN A 22 14.57 -1.10 -2.18
CA GLN A 22 14.85 -0.71 -0.80
C GLN A 22 14.77 -1.90 0.16
N VAL A 23 13.75 -2.75 0.03
CA VAL A 23 13.67 -4.00 0.79
C VAL A 23 14.91 -4.85 0.57
N LYS A 24 15.33 -5.05 -0.68
CA LYS A 24 16.54 -5.81 -1.02
C LYS A 24 17.80 -5.25 -0.36
N GLU A 25 17.98 -3.92 -0.38
CA GLU A 25 19.13 -3.28 0.28
C GLU A 25 19.10 -3.47 1.80
N THR A 26 17.90 -3.43 2.39
CA THR A 26 17.73 -3.68 3.82
C THR A 26 18.06 -5.14 4.20
N ILE A 27 17.71 -6.11 3.33
CA ILE A 27 18.10 -7.52 3.49
C ILE A 27 19.63 -7.68 3.42
N ARG A 28 20.29 -6.97 2.50
CA ARG A 28 21.77 -6.99 2.38
C ARG A 28 22.46 -6.47 3.65
N LYS A 29 21.83 -5.56 4.38
CA LYS A 29 22.28 -5.06 5.70
C LYS A 29 22.00 -6.03 6.86
N GLY A 30 21.60 -7.27 6.55
CA GLY A 30 21.43 -8.35 7.52
C GLY A 30 20.07 -8.41 8.22
N ARG A 31 19.06 -7.67 7.76
CA ARG A 31 17.69 -7.78 8.27
C ARG A 31 16.92 -8.79 7.41
N ARG A 32 16.74 -10.01 7.92
CA ARG A 32 16.17 -11.13 7.15
C ARG A 32 14.79 -11.58 7.62
N VAL A 33 14.24 -10.93 8.63
CA VAL A 33 12.88 -11.20 9.11
C VAL A 33 11.99 -10.06 8.68
N GLY A 34 10.92 -10.40 7.96
CA GLY A 34 9.89 -9.48 7.51
C GLY A 34 8.69 -9.49 8.46
N ILE A 35 8.16 -8.32 8.69
CA ILE A 35 6.86 -8.09 9.32
C ILE A 35 5.94 -7.62 8.21
N ASP A 36 5.11 -8.53 7.74
CA ASP A 36 4.08 -8.29 6.72
C ASP A 36 2.79 -7.94 7.47
N CYS A 37 2.34 -6.71 7.36
CA CYS A 37 1.21 -6.21 8.12
C CYS A 37 0.13 -5.71 7.15
N ASP A 38 -0.96 -6.46 7.06
CA ASP A 38 -2.12 -6.18 6.19
C ASP A 38 -3.16 -5.36 6.95
N LEU A 39 -3.60 -4.26 6.36
CA LEU A 39 -4.68 -3.42 6.91
C LEU A 39 -6.03 -3.86 6.36
N SER A 40 -6.95 -4.24 7.27
CA SER A 40 -8.27 -4.70 6.87
C SER A 40 -9.10 -3.55 6.29
N ARG A 41 -9.46 -3.64 4.99
CA ARG A 41 -10.31 -2.66 4.32
C ARG A 41 -9.87 -1.22 4.58
N PHE A 42 -8.59 -0.93 4.42
CA PHE A 42 -8.00 0.36 4.80
C PHE A 42 -8.81 1.55 4.28
N PHE A 43 -9.09 1.61 2.97
CA PHE A 43 -9.82 2.74 2.37
C PHE A 43 -11.23 2.91 2.94
N ASP A 44 -11.90 1.83 3.33
CA ASP A 44 -13.26 1.86 3.90
C ASP A 44 -13.27 2.23 5.39
N LYS A 45 -12.11 2.17 6.06
CA LYS A 45 -11.97 2.32 7.51
C LYS A 45 -11.19 3.56 7.95
N VAL A 46 -10.84 4.44 7.03
CA VAL A 46 -10.18 5.71 7.39
C VAL A 46 -11.12 6.55 8.24
N ASN A 47 -10.71 6.82 9.47
CA ASN A 47 -11.48 7.69 10.37
C ASN A 47 -11.40 9.14 9.92
N HIS A 48 -12.54 9.79 9.68
CA HIS A 48 -12.60 11.15 9.14
C HIS A 48 -12.02 12.20 10.10
N ASP A 49 -12.21 12.06 11.42
CA ASP A 49 -11.68 13.03 12.39
C ASP A 49 -10.16 12.96 12.45
N ILE A 50 -9.59 11.77 12.46
CA ILE A 50 -8.14 11.57 12.41
C ILE A 50 -7.58 12.15 11.11
N LEU A 51 -8.19 11.84 9.97
CA LEU A 51 -7.78 12.39 8.67
C LEU A 51 -7.85 13.91 8.66
N MET A 52 -8.94 14.50 9.13
CA MET A 52 -9.09 15.97 9.20
C MET A 52 -8.07 16.62 10.14
N ASN A 53 -7.74 15.98 11.26
CA ASN A 53 -6.66 16.42 12.15
C ASN A 53 -5.29 16.36 11.46
N CYS A 54 -4.99 15.30 10.68
CA CYS A 54 -3.77 15.21 9.89
C CYS A 54 -3.68 16.29 8.82
N LEU A 55 -4.80 16.61 8.18
CA LEU A 55 -4.91 17.68 7.18
C LEU A 55 -4.72 19.07 7.82
N ALA A 56 -5.37 19.35 8.95
CA ALA A 56 -5.30 20.65 9.64
C ALA A 56 -3.88 21.00 10.12
N ARG A 57 -3.06 20.01 10.42
CA ARG A 57 -1.62 20.23 10.72
C ARG A 57 -0.84 20.79 9.51
N ARG A 58 -1.33 20.58 8.28
CA ARG A 58 -0.64 20.91 7.03
C ARG A 58 -1.30 22.03 6.23
N ILE A 59 -2.63 22.12 6.28
CA ILE A 59 -3.43 23.08 5.54
C ILE A 59 -3.97 24.11 6.51
N LYS A 60 -3.65 25.39 6.27
CA LYS A 60 -4.13 26.51 7.12
C LYS A 60 -5.43 27.13 6.59
N ASP A 61 -5.74 26.95 5.31
CA ASP A 61 -6.98 27.47 4.72
C ASP A 61 -8.20 26.65 5.19
N LYS A 62 -9.04 27.28 6.00
CA LYS A 62 -10.26 26.68 6.55
C LYS A 62 -11.27 26.29 5.45
N ARG A 63 -11.33 27.02 4.33
CA ARG A 63 -12.27 26.73 3.22
C ARG A 63 -11.89 25.44 2.54
N VAL A 64 -10.58 25.18 2.33
CA VAL A 64 -10.09 23.92 1.77
C VAL A 64 -10.40 22.76 2.72
N LEU A 65 -10.19 22.91 4.03
CA LEU A 65 -10.54 21.89 5.02
C LEU A 65 -12.04 21.59 5.02
N GLN A 66 -12.89 22.65 4.97
CA GLN A 66 -14.34 22.49 4.90
C GLN A 66 -14.77 21.75 3.62
N LEU A 67 -14.14 22.06 2.47
CA LEU A 67 -14.42 21.39 1.20
C LEU A 67 -14.07 19.89 1.27
N ILE A 68 -12.90 19.55 1.80
CA ILE A 68 -12.51 18.16 2.00
C ILE A 68 -13.49 17.46 2.97
N GLY A 69 -13.86 18.11 4.07
CA GLY A 69 -14.84 17.57 5.01
C GLY A 69 -16.23 17.33 4.37
N LYS A 70 -16.70 18.25 3.50
CA LYS A 70 -17.94 18.03 2.72
C LYS A 70 -17.80 16.84 1.77
N TYR A 71 -16.67 16.75 1.07
CA TYR A 71 -16.38 15.64 0.17
C TYR A 71 -16.42 14.27 0.90
N LEU A 72 -15.80 14.16 2.08
CA LEU A 72 -15.79 12.93 2.87
C LEU A 72 -17.20 12.53 3.35
N ARG A 73 -18.06 13.51 3.66
CA ARG A 73 -19.43 13.28 4.13
C ARG A 73 -20.48 13.17 3.02
N ALA A 74 -20.10 13.43 1.78
CA ALA A 74 -21.03 13.41 0.65
C ALA A 74 -21.67 12.03 0.40
N GLY A 75 -21.06 10.96 0.93
CA GLY A 75 -21.54 9.59 0.74
C GLY A 75 -21.07 9.00 -0.60
N VAL A 76 -21.51 7.78 -0.84
CA VAL A 76 -21.22 7.01 -2.06
C VAL A 76 -22.51 6.52 -2.66
N VAL A 77 -22.65 6.59 -3.96
CA VAL A 77 -23.79 5.99 -4.65
C VAL A 77 -23.47 4.52 -4.94
N VAL A 78 -24.25 3.61 -4.34
CA VAL A 78 -24.18 2.17 -4.55
C VAL A 78 -25.53 1.70 -5.06
N ASP A 79 -25.56 1.05 -6.20
CA ASP A 79 -26.79 0.56 -6.85
C ASP A 79 -27.88 1.66 -6.99
N GLY A 80 -27.45 2.89 -7.36
CA GLY A 80 -28.35 4.03 -7.54
C GLY A 80 -28.85 4.67 -6.24
N LYS A 81 -28.44 4.19 -5.05
CA LYS A 81 -28.82 4.75 -3.75
C LYS A 81 -27.66 5.44 -3.07
N LEU A 82 -27.89 6.67 -2.60
CA LEU A 82 -26.90 7.41 -1.82
C LEU A 82 -26.76 6.80 -0.42
N GLN A 83 -25.57 6.31 -0.09
CA GLN A 83 -25.22 5.84 1.24
C GLN A 83 -24.32 6.86 1.94
N SER A 84 -24.74 7.36 3.08
CA SER A 84 -23.93 8.25 3.92
C SER A 84 -22.75 7.47 4.52
N THR A 85 -21.56 8.04 4.42
CA THR A 85 -20.32 7.47 4.96
C THR A 85 -19.88 8.24 6.21
N LYS A 86 -19.72 7.54 7.35
CA LYS A 86 -19.16 8.10 8.59
C LYS A 86 -17.65 7.87 8.69
N GLU A 87 -17.11 6.98 7.89
CA GLU A 87 -15.70 6.59 7.79
C GLU A 87 -15.37 6.21 6.35
N GLY A 88 -14.08 6.10 6.05
CA GLY A 88 -13.58 5.69 4.75
C GLY A 88 -13.36 6.84 3.78
N VAL A 89 -12.63 6.54 2.73
CA VAL A 89 -12.40 7.42 1.57
C VAL A 89 -12.82 6.67 0.30
N PRO A 90 -13.56 7.32 -0.62
CA PRO A 90 -14.10 6.63 -1.79
C PRO A 90 -12.99 6.00 -2.63
N GLN A 91 -13.09 4.69 -2.90
CA GLN A 91 -12.17 4.01 -3.82
C GLN A 91 -12.40 4.49 -5.25
N GLY A 92 -11.30 4.65 -6.00
CA GLY A 92 -11.36 5.17 -7.37
C GLY A 92 -11.37 6.70 -7.51
N SER A 93 -11.49 7.46 -6.42
CA SER A 93 -11.37 8.91 -6.45
C SER A 93 -9.91 9.36 -6.58
N PRO A 94 -9.60 10.39 -7.37
CA PRO A 94 -8.24 10.94 -7.49
C PRO A 94 -7.65 11.47 -6.17
N LEU A 95 -8.50 11.87 -5.23
CA LEU A 95 -8.08 12.43 -3.95
C LEU A 95 -7.73 11.33 -2.91
N SER A 96 -8.38 10.19 -2.96
CA SER A 96 -8.26 9.12 -1.96
C SER A 96 -6.83 8.59 -1.78
N PRO A 97 -6.00 8.42 -2.82
CA PRO A 97 -4.61 8.02 -2.66
C PRO A 97 -3.77 9.03 -1.86
N LEU A 98 -4.03 10.34 -2.07
CA LEU A 98 -3.35 11.39 -1.31
C LEU A 98 -3.79 11.40 0.16
N LEU A 99 -5.10 11.29 0.42
CA LEU A 99 -5.65 11.23 1.77
C LEU A 99 -5.13 10.01 2.54
N ALA A 100 -5.05 8.85 1.88
CA ALA A 100 -4.45 7.63 2.39
C ALA A 100 -3.00 7.86 2.85
N ASN A 101 -2.18 8.45 1.99
CA ASN A 101 -0.80 8.78 2.32
C ASN A 101 -0.69 9.78 3.46
N ILE A 102 -1.61 10.74 3.60
CA ILE A 102 -1.62 11.72 4.70
C ILE A 102 -1.86 11.05 6.05
N VAL A 103 -2.79 10.09 6.13
CA VAL A 103 -3.05 9.32 7.36
C VAL A 103 -1.87 8.41 7.70
N LEU A 104 -1.34 7.69 6.72
CA LEU A 104 -0.26 6.73 6.92
C LEU A 104 1.12 7.39 7.13
N ASP A 105 1.28 8.69 6.84
CA ASP A 105 2.49 9.43 7.18
C ASP A 105 2.78 9.48 8.69
N ASP A 106 1.75 9.41 9.52
CA ASP A 106 1.92 9.31 10.97
C ASP A 106 2.50 7.93 11.37
N LEU A 107 2.14 6.84 10.64
CA LEU A 107 2.77 5.54 10.79
C LEU A 107 4.24 5.59 10.32
N ASP A 108 4.50 6.19 9.15
CA ASP A 108 5.86 6.31 8.62
C ASP A 108 6.78 7.03 9.62
N LYS A 109 6.34 8.16 10.15
CA LYS A 109 7.07 8.93 11.16
C LYS A 109 7.30 8.17 12.46
N GLU A 110 6.33 7.39 12.90
CA GLU A 110 6.47 6.56 14.09
C GLU A 110 7.49 5.44 13.87
N LEU A 111 7.50 4.82 12.68
CA LEU A 111 8.50 3.83 12.31
C LEU A 111 9.91 4.43 12.23
N GLU A 112 10.05 5.61 11.62
CA GLU A 112 11.32 6.35 11.53
C GLU A 112 11.83 6.76 12.91
N LYS A 113 10.97 7.32 13.77
CA LYS A 113 11.30 7.71 15.15
C LYS A 113 11.86 6.54 15.96
N ARG A 114 11.34 5.33 15.72
CA ARG A 114 11.82 4.10 16.39
C ARG A 114 13.02 3.46 15.69
N GLY A 115 13.53 4.03 14.60
CA GLY A 115 14.68 3.50 13.85
C GLY A 115 14.39 2.22 13.08
N HIS A 116 13.11 1.94 12.76
CA HIS A 116 12.73 0.78 11.97
C HIS A 116 13.04 0.99 10.49
N GLN A 117 13.50 -0.10 9.86
CA GLN A 117 13.68 -0.12 8.40
C GLN A 117 12.44 -0.72 7.76
N PHE A 118 11.82 0.01 6.86
CA PHE A 118 10.57 -0.39 6.22
C PHE A 118 10.48 0.15 4.79
N ALA A 119 9.53 -0.38 4.04
CA ALA A 119 9.08 0.18 2.78
C ALA A 119 7.54 0.11 2.75
N ARG A 120 6.91 1.21 2.33
CA ARG A 120 5.45 1.31 2.20
C ARG A 120 5.06 1.72 0.78
N TYR A 121 4.07 1.05 0.23
CA TYR A 121 3.42 1.39 -1.01
C TYR A 121 1.90 1.45 -0.80
N ALA A 122 1.33 2.63 -0.67
CA ALA A 122 -0.05 2.82 -0.22
C ALA A 122 -0.28 2.21 1.18
N ASP A 123 -1.22 1.30 1.31
CA ASP A 123 -1.55 0.52 2.51
C ASP A 123 -0.72 -0.76 2.68
N ASP A 124 -0.03 -1.20 1.63
CA ASP A 124 0.90 -2.34 1.67
C ASP A 124 2.26 -1.90 2.21
N PHE A 125 2.71 -2.46 3.33
CA PHE A 125 4.00 -2.14 3.92
C PHE A 125 4.67 -3.33 4.58
N ILE A 126 5.99 -3.31 4.56
CA ILE A 126 6.82 -4.33 5.18
C ILE A 126 7.90 -3.69 6.05
N ILE A 127 8.06 -4.19 7.27
CA ILE A 127 9.12 -3.77 8.20
C ILE A 127 10.14 -4.90 8.30
N LEU A 128 11.43 -4.56 8.31
CA LEU A 128 12.49 -5.55 8.35
C LEU A 128 13.31 -5.46 9.63
N VAL A 129 13.51 -6.60 10.27
CA VAL A 129 14.24 -6.75 11.54
C VAL A 129 15.27 -7.87 11.46
N LYS A 130 16.13 -7.97 12.48
CA LYS A 130 17.22 -8.96 12.52
C LYS A 130 16.78 -10.32 13.07
N SER A 131 15.72 -10.39 13.92
CA SER A 131 15.29 -11.63 14.55
C SER A 131 13.76 -11.72 14.64
N LYS A 132 13.24 -12.94 14.71
CA LYS A 132 11.79 -13.21 14.85
C LYS A 132 11.23 -12.62 16.15
N ARG A 133 11.94 -12.76 17.27
CA ARG A 133 11.54 -12.17 18.56
C ARG A 133 11.41 -10.64 18.51
N ALA A 134 12.34 -9.96 17.78
CA ALA A 134 12.22 -8.52 17.55
C ALA A 134 11.00 -8.22 16.67
N GLY A 135 10.75 -9.03 15.64
CA GLY A 135 9.60 -8.89 14.75
C GLY A 135 8.27 -8.99 15.49
N GLU A 136 8.12 -9.97 16.37
CA GLU A 136 6.91 -10.16 17.17
C GLU A 136 6.63 -8.95 18.07
N ARG A 137 7.65 -8.40 18.74
CA ARG A 137 7.52 -7.18 19.56
C ARG A 137 7.13 -5.97 18.72
N VAL A 138 7.74 -5.80 17.54
CA VAL A 138 7.44 -4.70 16.63
C VAL A 138 6.03 -4.85 16.09
N MET A 139 5.60 -6.04 15.66
CA MET A 139 4.23 -6.30 15.21
C MET A 139 3.21 -5.90 16.28
N GLN A 140 3.37 -6.36 17.52
CA GLN A 140 2.46 -6.00 18.63
C GLN A 140 2.41 -4.48 18.86
N SER A 141 3.57 -3.84 18.85
CA SER A 141 3.69 -2.40 19.09
C SER A 141 3.06 -1.57 17.97
N ILE A 142 3.26 -1.96 16.70
CA ILE A 142 2.68 -1.27 15.54
C ILE A 142 1.18 -1.54 15.44
N THR A 143 0.72 -2.76 15.70
CA THR A 143 -0.72 -3.07 15.80
C THR A 143 -1.39 -2.19 16.82
N ARG A 144 -0.80 -2.02 18.01
CA ARG A 144 -1.32 -1.11 19.04
C ARG A 144 -1.38 0.35 18.55
N PHE A 145 -0.34 0.82 17.90
CA PHE A 145 -0.31 2.17 17.32
C PHE A 145 -1.40 2.36 16.28
N LEU A 146 -1.52 1.45 15.30
CA LEU A 146 -2.54 1.49 14.26
C LEU A 146 -3.96 1.51 14.84
N THR A 147 -4.23 0.62 15.81
CA THR A 147 -5.56 0.51 16.42
C THR A 147 -5.89 1.68 17.34
N GLN A 148 -4.97 2.09 18.19
CA GLN A 148 -5.25 3.13 19.19
C GLN A 148 -5.15 4.55 18.61
N LYS A 149 -4.15 4.82 17.78
CA LYS A 149 -3.88 6.18 17.25
C LYS A 149 -4.56 6.45 15.92
N LEU A 150 -4.54 5.49 14.99
CA LEU A 150 -5.10 5.67 13.66
C LEU A 150 -6.50 5.06 13.49
N LYS A 151 -6.99 4.30 14.49
CA LYS A 151 -8.27 3.57 14.45
C LYS A 151 -8.38 2.62 13.25
N LEU A 152 -7.23 2.09 12.81
CA LEU A 152 -7.14 1.12 11.72
C LEU A 152 -7.06 -0.30 12.27
N THR A 153 -7.69 -1.24 11.59
CA THR A 153 -7.71 -2.65 11.99
C THR A 153 -6.67 -3.44 11.21
N VAL A 154 -5.77 -4.11 11.93
CA VAL A 154 -4.81 -5.06 11.35
C VAL A 154 -5.50 -6.40 11.12
N ASN A 155 -5.34 -6.95 9.93
CA ASN A 155 -5.85 -8.27 9.59
C ASN A 155 -4.92 -9.36 10.18
N ALA A 156 -5.31 -9.93 11.32
CA ALA A 156 -4.51 -10.91 12.03
C ALA A 156 -4.26 -12.22 11.23
N THR A 157 -5.16 -12.59 10.32
CA THR A 157 -5.02 -13.81 9.53
C THR A 157 -4.05 -13.67 8.36
N LYS A 158 -3.89 -12.46 7.84
CA LYS A 158 -2.97 -12.17 6.73
C LYS A 158 -1.64 -11.60 7.20
N SER A 159 -1.61 -10.95 8.36
CA SER A 159 -0.38 -10.39 8.92
C SER A 159 0.49 -11.46 9.56
N LYS A 160 1.80 -11.36 9.34
CA LYS A 160 2.74 -12.37 9.84
C LYS A 160 4.14 -11.81 10.09
N VAL A 161 4.85 -12.47 10.98
CA VAL A 161 6.29 -12.29 11.19
C VAL A 161 7.01 -13.55 10.74
N ALA A 162 7.78 -13.46 9.67
CA ALA A 162 8.41 -14.63 9.05
C ALA A 162 9.76 -14.26 8.42
N GLU A 163 10.54 -15.28 8.07
CA GLU A 163 11.69 -15.09 7.20
C GLU A 163 11.25 -14.35 5.92
N ILE A 164 12.07 -13.42 5.45
CA ILE A 164 11.73 -12.56 4.31
C ILE A 164 11.46 -13.37 3.02
N SER A 165 12.04 -14.55 2.91
CA SER A 165 11.79 -15.50 1.82
C SER A 165 10.35 -16.02 1.79
N GLN A 166 9.65 -15.97 2.92
CA GLN A 166 8.25 -16.36 3.06
C GLN A 166 7.28 -15.17 3.00
N CYS A 167 7.81 -13.94 2.89
CA CYS A 167 7.01 -12.72 2.75
C CYS A 167 6.86 -12.38 1.27
N LYS A 168 5.67 -11.85 0.93
CA LYS A 168 5.37 -11.31 -0.40
C LYS A 168 5.17 -9.81 -0.26
N PHE A 169 5.83 -9.03 -1.10
CA PHE A 169 5.66 -7.59 -1.13
C PHE A 169 5.53 -7.10 -2.57
N LEU A 170 4.43 -6.44 -2.90
CA LEU A 170 4.12 -5.90 -4.24
C LEU A 170 4.28 -6.92 -5.38
N GLY A 171 3.88 -8.16 -5.14
CA GLY A 171 4.00 -9.23 -6.14
C GLY A 171 5.37 -9.90 -6.23
N PHE A 172 6.33 -9.50 -5.38
CA PHE A 172 7.68 -10.06 -5.35
C PHE A 172 7.95 -10.86 -4.08
N VAL A 173 8.90 -11.79 -4.18
CA VAL A 173 9.51 -12.55 -3.07
C VAL A 173 11.01 -12.38 -3.10
N PHE A 174 11.66 -12.55 -1.93
CA PHE A 174 13.09 -12.30 -1.74
C PHE A 174 13.79 -13.60 -1.34
N ILE A 175 14.53 -14.21 -2.27
CA ILE A 175 15.23 -15.48 -2.03
C ILE A 175 16.73 -15.21 -2.02
N GLY A 176 17.34 -15.28 -0.84
CA GLY A 176 18.73 -14.89 -0.66
C GLY A 176 18.97 -13.44 -1.04
N LYS A 177 19.79 -13.21 -2.06
CA LYS A 177 20.08 -11.86 -2.60
C LYS A 177 19.27 -11.51 -3.87
N GLN A 178 18.35 -12.40 -4.29
CA GLN A 178 17.57 -12.25 -5.52
C GLN A 178 16.15 -11.77 -5.22
N ILE A 179 15.62 -10.95 -6.13
CA ILE A 179 14.20 -10.62 -6.20
C ILE A 179 13.60 -11.53 -7.26
N ARG A 180 12.51 -12.20 -6.95
CA ARG A 180 11.74 -13.01 -7.89
C ARG A 180 10.28 -12.62 -7.85
N TRP A 181 9.56 -12.86 -8.92
CA TRP A 181 8.11 -12.74 -8.91
C TRP A 181 7.52 -13.79 -7.96
N SER A 182 6.49 -13.42 -7.24
CA SER A 182 5.70 -14.41 -6.50
C SER A 182 5.01 -15.34 -7.49
N GLU A 183 4.76 -16.58 -7.09
CA GLU A 183 4.07 -17.55 -7.96
C GLU A 183 2.72 -17.02 -8.45
N SER A 184 1.95 -16.37 -7.57
CA SER A 184 0.66 -15.79 -7.95
C SER A 184 0.79 -14.67 -8.99
N ALA A 185 1.80 -13.79 -8.87
CA ALA A 185 2.05 -12.73 -9.85
C ALA A 185 2.46 -13.32 -11.20
N PHE A 186 3.33 -14.34 -11.18
CA PHE A 186 3.78 -15.01 -12.40
C PHE A 186 2.65 -15.77 -13.11
N GLN A 187 1.76 -16.44 -12.38
CA GLN A 187 0.60 -17.10 -12.95
C GLN A 187 -0.37 -16.08 -13.57
N GLU A 188 -0.61 -14.96 -12.89
CA GLU A 188 -1.45 -13.87 -13.44
C GLU A 188 -0.84 -13.29 -14.71
N PHE A 189 0.48 -13.06 -14.73
CA PHE A 189 1.19 -12.65 -15.95
C PHE A 189 0.95 -13.62 -17.10
N LYS A 190 1.17 -14.92 -16.87
CA LYS A 190 0.93 -15.95 -17.90
C LYS A 190 -0.51 -15.97 -18.38
N ARG A 191 -1.48 -15.86 -17.44
CA ARG A 191 -2.90 -15.83 -17.77
C ARG A 191 -3.21 -14.63 -18.69
N ARG A 192 -2.73 -13.45 -18.33
CA ARG A 192 -2.98 -12.23 -19.10
C ARG A 192 -2.31 -12.23 -20.48
N VAL A 193 -1.09 -12.73 -20.56
CA VAL A 193 -0.41 -12.90 -21.87
C VAL A 193 -1.20 -13.85 -22.77
N ARG A 194 -1.68 -15.00 -22.26
CA ARG A 194 -2.51 -15.94 -23.04
C ARG A 194 -3.81 -15.28 -23.52
N GLU A 195 -4.49 -14.51 -22.70
CA GLU A 195 -5.69 -13.75 -23.10
C GLU A 195 -5.37 -12.78 -24.25
N LEU A 196 -4.30 -11.98 -24.08
CA LEU A 196 -3.89 -11.00 -25.08
C LEU A 196 -3.39 -11.61 -26.40
N THR A 197 -2.94 -12.89 -26.39
CA THR A 197 -2.46 -13.63 -27.57
C THR A 197 -3.46 -14.64 -28.10
N GLY A 198 -4.63 -14.78 -27.49
CA GLY A 198 -5.66 -15.75 -27.88
C GLY A 198 -6.13 -15.57 -29.34
N ARG A 199 -6.29 -16.67 -30.05
CA ARG A 199 -6.65 -16.63 -31.50
C ARG A 199 -8.05 -16.09 -31.75
N SER A 200 -9.00 -16.36 -30.87
CA SER A 200 -10.43 -16.05 -31.01
C SER A 200 -10.84 -14.63 -30.54
N TRP A 201 -9.88 -13.71 -30.36
CA TRP A 201 -10.18 -12.36 -29.84
C TRP A 201 -10.83 -11.40 -30.87
N GLY A 202 -10.97 -11.79 -32.13
CA GLY A 202 -11.72 -11.02 -33.14
C GLY A 202 -11.16 -9.62 -33.49
N ILE A 203 -9.91 -9.32 -33.16
CA ILE A 203 -9.26 -8.02 -33.40
C ILE A 203 -8.08 -8.13 -34.36
N SER A 204 -7.71 -6.99 -34.97
CA SER A 204 -6.54 -6.95 -35.87
C SER A 204 -5.24 -7.30 -35.11
N THR A 205 -4.31 -7.93 -35.80
CA THR A 205 -2.98 -8.27 -35.27
C THR A 205 -2.25 -7.03 -34.74
N LYS A 206 -2.36 -5.90 -35.45
CA LYS A 206 -1.77 -4.62 -35.04
C LYS A 206 -2.30 -4.17 -33.67
N HIS A 207 -3.61 -4.25 -33.43
CA HIS A 207 -4.22 -3.90 -32.15
C HIS A 207 -3.77 -4.84 -31.03
N ARG A 208 -3.72 -6.16 -31.33
CA ARG A 208 -3.25 -7.19 -30.38
C ARG A 208 -1.82 -6.95 -29.94
N LEU A 209 -0.91 -6.71 -30.88
CA LEU A 209 0.51 -6.43 -30.58
C LEU A 209 0.68 -5.14 -29.76
N ARG A 210 -0.13 -4.11 -30.07
CA ARG A 210 -0.14 -2.87 -29.27
C ARG A 210 -0.56 -3.15 -27.83
N LYS A 211 -1.65 -3.87 -27.60
CA LYS A 211 -2.13 -4.23 -26.26
C LYS A 211 -1.15 -5.09 -25.49
N LEU A 212 -0.52 -6.05 -26.16
CA LEU A 212 0.54 -6.86 -25.55
C LEU A 212 1.74 -5.99 -25.15
N ALA A 213 2.19 -5.11 -26.02
CA ALA A 213 3.30 -4.20 -25.72
C ALA A 213 2.98 -3.23 -24.57
N GLU A 214 1.77 -2.67 -24.50
CA GLU A 214 1.29 -1.85 -23.38
C GLU A 214 1.40 -2.64 -22.06
N TYR A 215 0.89 -3.88 -22.06
CA TYR A 215 0.93 -4.74 -20.88
C TYR A 215 2.35 -5.10 -20.44
N LEU A 216 3.21 -5.53 -21.39
CA LEU A 216 4.60 -5.91 -21.09
C LEU A 216 5.44 -4.73 -20.57
N ARG A 217 5.19 -3.51 -21.05
CA ARG A 217 5.88 -2.30 -20.56
C ARG A 217 5.42 -1.89 -19.16
N GLY A 218 4.16 -2.16 -18.83
CA GLY A 218 3.59 -1.86 -17.52
C GLY A 218 3.94 -2.89 -16.44
N TRP A 219 4.38 -4.08 -16.86
CA TRP A 219 4.78 -5.17 -15.99
C TRP A 219 6.24 -4.99 -15.52
#